data_924a80f6c7c32898ae891632c84c3787
#
_entry.id   924a80f6c7c32898ae891632c84c3787
#
_cell.length_a   1.000
_cell.length_b   1.000
_cell.length_c   1.000
_cell.angle_alpha   90.00
_cell.angle_beta   90.00
_cell.angle_gamma   90.00
#
_symmetry.space_group_name_H-M   'P 1'
#
loop_
_entity.id
_entity.type
_entity.pdbx_description
1 polymer ?
#
loop_
_entity_poly.entity_id
_entity_poly.type
_entity_poly.pdbx_seq_one_letter_code
_entity_poly.pdbx_strand_id
1 'polypeptide(L)'
;MLPEPDSRGAQLTRRYCVQCHNLANPAMHDARRWPSVVHRMVPRMEGKGNMGKLMTEMMAGVQSPSPEETQAIVAYHRKHAQRAIDPARFPDVNAPSGEPFRVACGQCHVLPDPRRYTAKEWPAVVERMQGNMDWMNRVVGSKPMPGEPQLKIEDINAFLAKHAKK
;
A
#
# COMPACT_ATOMS: atom_id res chain seq x y z
N MET A 1 -1.63 3.80 12.29
CA MET A 1 -2.50 4.98 12.53
C MET A 1 -2.66 5.72 11.21
N LEU A 2 -3.86 6.22 10.88
CA LEU A 2 -4.09 7.02 9.68
C LEU A 2 -3.49 8.42 9.83
N PRO A 3 -2.91 9.01 8.76
CA PRO A 3 -2.55 10.42 8.75
C PRO A 3 -3.77 11.31 9.03
N GLU A 4 -3.56 12.47 9.66
CA GLU A 4 -4.64 13.42 9.99
C GLU A 4 -5.90 12.72 10.55
N PRO A 5 -5.79 12.03 11.70
CA PRO A 5 -6.80 11.08 12.18
C PRO A 5 -8.19 11.71 12.40
N ASP A 6 -8.25 13.01 12.64
CA ASP A 6 -9.48 13.76 12.90
C ASP A 6 -10.09 14.36 11.64
N SER A 7 -9.44 14.22 10.48
CA SER A 7 -9.99 14.67 9.21
C SER A 7 -11.22 13.84 8.81
N ARG A 8 -12.19 14.48 8.12
CA ARG A 8 -13.38 13.81 7.60
C ARG A 8 -13.03 12.54 6.81
N GLY A 9 -12.01 12.61 5.94
CA GLY A 9 -11.60 11.48 5.12
C GLY A 9 -11.05 10.31 5.95
N ALA A 10 -10.27 10.58 7.01
CA ALA A 10 -9.78 9.55 7.92
C ALA A 10 -10.93 8.89 8.72
N GLN A 11 -11.89 9.67 9.18
CA GLN A 11 -13.06 9.18 9.91
C GLN A 11 -13.93 8.28 9.02
N LEU A 12 -14.21 8.71 7.78
CA LEU A 12 -14.96 7.92 6.81
C LEU A 12 -14.21 6.63 6.41
N THR A 13 -12.90 6.72 6.24
CA THR A 13 -12.06 5.54 5.97
C THR A 13 -12.15 4.53 7.13
N ARG A 14 -12.08 4.98 8.38
CA ARG A 14 -12.27 4.09 9.53
C ARG A 14 -13.68 3.50 9.58
N ARG A 15 -14.71 4.31 9.31
CA ARG A 15 -16.10 3.86 9.37
C ARG A 15 -16.38 2.75 8.35
N TYR A 16 -15.95 2.93 7.11
CA TYR A 16 -16.32 2.04 6.01
C TYR A 16 -15.32 0.93 5.72
N CYS A 17 -14.01 1.23 5.76
CA CYS A 17 -13.01 0.26 5.28
C CYS A 17 -12.70 -0.87 6.26
N VAL A 18 -13.00 -0.73 7.56
CA VAL A 18 -12.72 -1.77 8.55
C VAL A 18 -13.81 -2.84 8.68
N GLN A 19 -14.93 -2.67 7.98
CA GLN A 19 -16.06 -3.59 8.11
C GLN A 19 -15.76 -5.00 7.59
N CYS A 20 -14.82 -5.14 6.67
CA CYS A 20 -14.52 -6.40 6.00
C CYS A 20 -13.06 -6.86 6.12
N HIS A 21 -12.14 -5.94 6.31
CA HIS A 21 -10.70 -6.24 6.41
C HIS A 21 -9.97 -5.15 7.21
N ASN A 22 -8.69 -5.37 7.44
CA ASN A 22 -7.85 -4.40 8.13
C ASN A 22 -7.84 -3.04 7.41
N LEU A 23 -7.68 -1.98 8.21
CA LEU A 23 -7.67 -0.61 7.74
C LEU A 23 -6.63 -0.38 6.65
N ALA A 24 -7.07 0.06 5.49
CA ALA A 24 -6.19 0.37 4.36
C ALA A 24 -5.32 1.58 4.67
N ASN A 25 -4.00 1.39 4.60
CA ASN A 25 -3.05 2.49 4.71
C ASN A 25 -3.02 3.25 3.37
N PRO A 26 -3.25 4.59 3.34
CA PRO A 26 -3.17 5.37 2.11
C PRO A 26 -1.85 5.21 1.35
N ALA A 27 -0.76 4.90 2.04
CA ALA A 27 0.54 4.65 1.42
C ALA A 27 0.68 3.28 0.71
N MET A 28 -0.37 2.44 0.67
CA MET A 28 -0.35 1.19 -0.09
C MET A 28 -0.37 1.39 -1.61
N HIS A 29 -0.95 2.50 -2.07
CA HIS A 29 -1.04 2.81 -3.49
C HIS A 29 -0.65 4.26 -3.77
N ASP A 30 -0.34 4.55 -5.03
CA ASP A 30 -0.17 5.92 -5.50
C ASP A 30 -1.52 6.65 -5.65
N ALA A 31 -1.45 7.97 -5.84
CA ALA A 31 -2.64 8.80 -5.96
C ALA A 31 -3.51 8.48 -7.19
N ARG A 32 -2.93 7.90 -8.26
CA ARG A 32 -3.66 7.54 -9.48
C ARG A 32 -4.49 6.27 -9.29
N ARG A 33 -3.99 5.34 -8.48
CA ARG A 33 -4.64 4.05 -8.25
C ARG A 33 -5.80 4.13 -7.26
N TRP A 34 -5.77 5.02 -6.29
CA TRP A 34 -6.77 5.10 -5.23
C TRP A 34 -8.22 5.24 -5.71
N PRO A 35 -8.55 6.07 -6.73
CA PRO A 35 -9.93 6.16 -7.22
C PRO A 35 -10.49 4.80 -7.65
N SER A 36 -9.73 4.03 -8.44
CA SER A 36 -10.17 2.72 -8.91
C SER A 36 -10.30 1.68 -7.78
N VAL A 37 -9.46 1.78 -6.74
CA VAL A 37 -9.56 0.91 -5.56
C VAL A 37 -10.84 1.19 -4.79
N VAL A 38 -11.12 2.45 -4.46
CA VAL A 38 -12.31 2.84 -3.69
C VAL A 38 -13.58 2.53 -4.48
N HIS A 39 -13.65 2.94 -5.76
CA HIS A 39 -14.82 2.70 -6.61
C HIS A 39 -15.13 1.21 -6.83
N ARG A 40 -14.13 0.34 -6.72
CA ARG A 40 -14.34 -1.11 -6.78
C ARG A 40 -14.88 -1.69 -5.46
N MET A 41 -14.58 -1.04 -4.32
CA MET A 41 -15.07 -1.51 -3.01
C MET A 41 -16.51 -1.11 -2.76
N VAL A 42 -16.95 0.08 -3.21
CA VAL A 42 -18.32 0.58 -2.98
C VAL A 42 -19.40 -0.39 -3.48
N PRO A 43 -19.41 -0.86 -4.75
CA PRO A 43 -20.40 -1.83 -5.21
C PRO A 43 -20.39 -3.14 -4.39
N ARG A 44 -19.21 -3.57 -3.91
CA ARG A 44 -19.12 -4.75 -3.05
C ARG A 44 -19.80 -4.53 -1.70
N MET A 45 -19.64 -3.36 -1.08
CA MET A 45 -20.34 -2.98 0.15
C MET A 45 -21.84 -2.93 -0.05
N GLU A 46 -22.32 -2.57 -1.24
CA GLU A 46 -23.74 -2.57 -1.63
C GLU A 46 -24.28 -3.96 -2.00
N GLY A 47 -23.49 -5.02 -1.84
CA GLY A 47 -23.87 -6.38 -2.24
C GLY A 47 -23.99 -6.58 -3.75
N LYS A 48 -23.44 -5.63 -4.53
CA LYS A 48 -23.44 -5.67 -6.01
C LYS A 48 -22.13 -6.28 -6.55
N GLY A 49 -22.24 -6.98 -7.65
CA GLY A 49 -21.07 -7.58 -8.34
C GLY A 49 -21.12 -9.09 -8.35
N ASN A 50 -20.18 -9.70 -9.07
CA ASN A 50 -20.08 -11.17 -9.19
C ASN A 50 -19.42 -11.74 -7.92
N MET A 51 -20.19 -11.78 -6.82
CA MET A 51 -19.78 -12.36 -5.55
C MET A 51 -20.51 -13.69 -5.35
N GLY A 52 -19.79 -14.74 -4.96
CA GLY A 52 -20.41 -16.00 -4.59
C GLY A 52 -21.36 -15.82 -3.38
N LYS A 53 -22.27 -16.78 -3.19
CA LYS A 53 -23.31 -16.76 -2.14
C LYS A 53 -22.72 -16.43 -0.74
N LEU A 54 -21.62 -17.06 -0.37
CA LEU A 54 -20.94 -16.83 0.91
C LEU A 54 -20.52 -15.36 1.09
N MET A 55 -19.93 -14.75 0.06
CA MET A 55 -19.54 -13.34 0.13
C MET A 55 -20.77 -12.42 0.23
N THR A 56 -21.84 -12.71 -0.49
CA THR A 56 -23.09 -11.95 -0.40
C THR A 56 -23.67 -12.02 1.02
N GLU A 57 -23.65 -13.18 1.66
CA GLU A 57 -24.09 -13.35 3.04
C GLU A 57 -23.18 -12.62 4.03
N MET A 58 -21.85 -12.67 3.83
CA MET A 58 -20.89 -11.94 4.67
C MET A 58 -21.02 -10.42 4.55
N MET A 59 -21.48 -9.92 3.40
CA MET A 59 -21.68 -8.48 3.17
C MET A 59 -23.02 -7.97 3.69
N ALA A 60 -23.90 -8.85 4.18
CA ALA A 60 -25.18 -8.45 4.75
C ALA A 60 -24.96 -7.54 5.98
N GLY A 61 -25.54 -6.35 5.94
CA GLY A 61 -25.39 -5.33 7.02
C GLY A 61 -24.15 -4.43 6.91
N VAL A 62 -23.27 -4.64 5.92
CA VAL A 62 -22.17 -3.73 5.65
C VAL A 62 -22.73 -2.39 5.15
N GLN A 63 -22.28 -1.28 5.75
CA GLN A 63 -22.67 0.06 5.33
C GLN A 63 -21.82 0.52 4.14
N SER A 64 -22.47 1.12 3.14
CA SER A 64 -21.80 1.74 1.99
C SER A 64 -21.77 3.26 2.13
N PRO A 65 -20.67 3.93 1.72
CA PRO A 65 -20.61 5.40 1.73
C PRO A 65 -21.52 6.00 0.65
N SER A 66 -22.03 7.20 0.92
CA SER A 66 -22.69 8.01 -0.12
C SER A 66 -21.70 8.43 -1.20
N PRO A 67 -22.18 8.94 -2.37
CA PRO A 67 -21.30 9.48 -3.40
C PRO A 67 -20.35 10.58 -2.88
N GLU A 68 -20.83 11.50 -2.04
CA GLU A 68 -20.03 12.57 -1.44
C GLU A 68 -19.00 12.02 -0.45
N GLU A 69 -19.39 11.04 0.36
CA GLU A 69 -18.48 10.35 1.28
C GLU A 69 -17.41 9.56 0.51
N THR A 70 -17.80 8.92 -0.58
CA THR A 70 -16.87 8.23 -1.49
C THR A 70 -15.84 9.18 -2.05
N GLN A 71 -16.26 10.36 -2.52
CA GLN A 71 -15.34 11.40 -3.01
C GLN A 71 -14.39 11.88 -1.90
N ALA A 72 -14.89 12.08 -0.68
CA ALA A 72 -14.06 12.48 0.46
C ALA A 72 -13.02 11.40 0.83
N ILE A 73 -13.40 10.12 0.78
CA ILE A 73 -12.48 8.99 0.98
C ILE A 73 -11.41 8.97 -0.11
N VAL A 74 -11.81 9.10 -1.38
CA VAL A 74 -10.87 9.16 -2.51
C VAL A 74 -9.90 10.32 -2.37
N ALA A 75 -10.39 11.52 -2.07
CA ALA A 75 -9.55 12.71 -1.89
C ALA A 75 -8.54 12.53 -0.76
N TYR A 76 -8.98 11.97 0.36
CA TYR A 76 -8.12 11.65 1.51
C TYR A 76 -7.01 10.66 1.13
N HIS A 77 -7.37 9.53 0.51
CA HIS A 77 -6.38 8.54 0.11
C HIS A 77 -5.41 9.07 -0.93
N ARG A 78 -5.86 9.90 -1.88
CA ARG A 78 -4.97 10.56 -2.84
C ARG A 78 -4.00 11.54 -2.19
N LYS A 79 -4.46 12.31 -1.19
CA LYS A 79 -3.63 13.27 -0.45
C LYS A 79 -2.49 12.56 0.29
N HIS A 80 -2.78 11.42 0.88
CA HIS A 80 -1.84 10.66 1.71
C HIS A 80 -1.23 9.43 1.01
N ALA A 81 -1.45 9.34 -0.30
CA ALA A 81 -0.93 8.27 -1.13
C ALA A 81 0.59 8.17 -1.10
N GLN A 82 1.08 7.00 -1.48
CA GLN A 82 2.50 6.81 -1.67
C GLN A 82 3.00 7.71 -2.82
N ARG A 83 4.07 8.45 -2.56
CA ARG A 83 4.81 9.12 -3.61
C ARG A 83 5.68 8.08 -4.32
N ALA A 84 5.41 7.85 -5.61
CA ALA A 84 6.24 7.01 -6.43
C ALA A 84 7.60 7.66 -6.70
N ILE A 85 8.63 6.82 -6.84
CA ILE A 85 9.93 7.27 -7.31
C ILE A 85 9.81 7.86 -8.72
N ASP A 86 10.54 8.92 -8.98
CA ASP A 86 10.73 9.45 -10.33
C ASP A 86 12.07 8.92 -10.89
N PRO A 87 12.07 7.97 -11.84
CA PRO A 87 13.30 7.38 -12.35
C PRO A 87 14.27 8.39 -12.99
N ALA A 88 13.74 9.51 -13.50
CA ALA A 88 14.59 10.57 -14.08
C ALA A 88 15.47 11.25 -13.02
N ARG A 89 15.00 11.28 -11.77
CA ARG A 89 15.74 11.87 -10.63
C ARG A 89 16.67 10.87 -9.94
N PHE A 90 16.50 9.60 -10.19
CA PHE A 90 17.24 8.49 -9.59
C PHE A 90 17.64 7.49 -10.68
N PRO A 91 18.51 7.87 -11.62
CA PRO A 91 18.84 7.03 -12.78
C PRO A 91 19.44 5.69 -12.37
N ASP A 92 20.12 5.62 -11.24
CA ASP A 92 20.71 4.38 -10.70
C ASP A 92 19.67 3.41 -10.13
N VAL A 93 18.39 3.79 -10.07
CA VAL A 93 17.30 2.83 -9.79
C VAL A 93 17.28 1.70 -10.82
N ASN A 94 17.68 1.97 -12.05
CA ASN A 94 17.76 0.98 -13.13
C ASN A 94 19.13 0.30 -13.24
N ALA A 95 20.13 0.74 -12.48
CA ALA A 95 21.44 0.12 -12.40
C ALA A 95 21.42 -1.12 -11.47
N PRO A 96 22.46 -1.96 -11.48
CA PRO A 96 22.59 -3.10 -10.57
C PRO A 96 22.45 -2.74 -9.09
N SER A 97 22.91 -1.56 -8.67
CA SER A 97 22.77 -1.06 -7.30
C SER A 97 21.33 -0.81 -6.87
N GLY A 98 20.42 -0.53 -7.81
CA GLY A 98 18.99 -0.33 -7.56
C GLY A 98 18.15 -1.60 -7.67
N GLU A 99 18.74 -2.69 -8.18
CA GLU A 99 18.00 -3.94 -8.40
C GLU A 99 17.39 -4.54 -7.13
N PRO A 100 18.11 -4.66 -5.99
CA PRO A 100 17.54 -5.18 -4.76
C PRO A 100 16.32 -4.37 -4.30
N PHE A 101 16.38 -3.05 -4.40
CA PHE A 101 15.26 -2.16 -4.08
C PHE A 101 14.07 -2.37 -5.03
N ARG A 102 14.30 -2.44 -6.36
CA ARG A 102 13.23 -2.66 -7.33
C ARG A 102 12.54 -4.01 -7.15
N VAL A 103 13.34 -5.07 -7.01
CA VAL A 103 12.82 -6.44 -6.86
C VAL A 103 12.02 -6.58 -5.57
N ALA A 104 12.52 -6.06 -4.46
CA ALA A 104 11.83 -6.15 -3.18
C ALA A 104 10.58 -5.26 -3.12
N CYS A 105 10.74 -3.96 -3.36
CA CYS A 105 9.68 -2.99 -3.12
C CYS A 105 8.64 -2.93 -4.25
N GLY A 106 8.97 -3.42 -5.44
CA GLY A 106 8.08 -3.42 -6.61
C GLY A 106 7.05 -4.54 -6.64
N GLN A 107 7.13 -5.52 -5.75
CA GLN A 107 6.25 -6.71 -5.76
C GLN A 107 4.78 -6.37 -5.44
N CYS A 108 4.54 -5.46 -4.52
CA CYS A 108 3.21 -5.20 -3.99
C CYS A 108 2.63 -3.83 -4.39
N HIS A 109 3.47 -2.85 -4.61
CA HIS A 109 3.07 -1.48 -4.92
C HIS A 109 4.13 -0.76 -5.75
N VAL A 110 3.84 0.48 -6.16
CA VAL A 110 4.81 1.32 -6.85
C VAL A 110 6.03 1.58 -5.97
N LEU A 111 7.21 1.68 -6.59
CA LEU A 111 8.44 1.98 -5.88
C LEU A 111 8.33 3.31 -5.13
N PRO A 112 8.64 3.35 -3.83
CA PRO A 112 8.57 4.58 -3.04
C PRO A 112 9.67 5.57 -3.44
N ASP A 113 9.36 6.88 -3.35
CA ASP A 113 10.38 7.93 -3.45
C ASP A 113 11.33 7.82 -2.23
N PRO A 114 12.64 7.59 -2.42
CA PRO A 114 13.60 7.47 -1.32
C PRO A 114 13.63 8.68 -0.40
N ARG A 115 13.28 9.87 -0.91
CA ARG A 115 13.25 11.12 -0.12
C ARG A 115 12.03 11.27 0.78
N ARG A 116 11.19 10.24 0.86
CA ARG A 116 10.06 10.25 1.79
C ARG A 116 10.51 10.24 3.25
N TYR A 117 11.61 9.55 3.52
CA TYR A 117 12.19 9.38 4.85
C TYR A 117 13.67 9.73 4.84
N THR A 118 14.22 9.99 6.02
CA THR A 118 15.67 10.14 6.23
C THR A 118 16.37 8.78 6.17
N ALA A 119 17.69 8.80 6.03
CA ALA A 119 18.50 7.58 6.06
C ALA A 119 18.36 6.80 7.38
N LYS A 120 18.08 7.49 8.50
CA LYS A 120 17.85 6.86 9.81
C LYS A 120 16.48 6.20 9.96
N GLU A 121 15.47 6.68 9.24
CA GLU A 121 14.10 6.18 9.32
C GLU A 121 13.86 4.99 8.39
N TRP A 122 14.59 4.89 7.28
CA TRP A 122 14.39 3.85 6.27
C TRP A 122 14.52 2.43 6.81
N PRO A 123 15.50 2.07 7.66
CA PRO A 123 15.63 0.70 8.17
C PRO A 123 14.37 0.19 8.86
N ALA A 124 13.73 1.00 9.70
CA ALA A 124 12.48 0.63 10.37
C ALA A 124 11.30 0.47 9.39
N VAL A 125 11.30 1.24 8.29
CA VAL A 125 10.29 1.08 7.22
C VAL A 125 10.51 -0.22 6.46
N VAL A 126 11.74 -0.57 6.13
CA VAL A 126 12.11 -1.81 5.41
C VAL A 126 11.78 -3.03 6.27
N GLU A 127 12.13 -3.04 7.55
CA GLU A 127 11.80 -4.11 8.49
C GLU A 127 10.28 -4.35 8.58
N ARG A 128 9.49 -3.27 8.68
CA ARG A 128 8.02 -3.38 8.68
C ARG A 128 7.48 -3.96 7.38
N MET A 129 8.05 -3.58 6.22
CA MET A 129 7.65 -4.13 4.92
C MET A 129 8.02 -5.61 4.81
N GLN A 130 9.17 -6.03 5.30
CA GLN A 130 9.56 -7.42 5.40
C GLN A 130 8.53 -8.22 6.22
N GLY A 131 8.16 -7.74 7.40
CA GLY A 131 7.13 -8.37 8.22
C GLY A 131 5.78 -8.50 7.51
N ASN A 132 5.39 -7.51 6.69
CA ASN A 132 4.18 -7.58 5.87
C ASN A 132 4.29 -8.65 4.76
N MET A 133 5.45 -8.77 4.11
CA MET A 133 5.69 -9.81 3.10
C MET A 133 5.64 -11.22 3.72
N ASP A 134 6.28 -11.41 4.86
CA ASP A 134 6.26 -12.69 5.59
C ASP A 134 4.84 -13.08 6.01
N TRP A 135 4.04 -12.10 6.43
CA TRP A 135 2.63 -12.32 6.74
C TRP A 135 1.83 -12.71 5.50
N MET A 136 1.99 -11.98 4.38
CA MET A 136 1.33 -12.28 3.11
C MET A 136 1.69 -13.69 2.62
N ASN A 137 2.96 -14.06 2.65
CA ASN A 137 3.43 -15.37 2.24
C ASN A 137 2.78 -16.49 3.07
N ARG A 138 2.62 -16.30 4.37
CA ARG A 138 1.90 -17.24 5.24
C ARG A 138 0.42 -17.34 4.89
N VAL A 139 -0.25 -16.21 4.64
CA VAL A 139 -1.69 -16.20 4.29
C VAL A 139 -1.98 -16.86 2.95
N VAL A 140 -1.12 -16.61 1.97
CA VAL A 140 -1.26 -17.22 0.62
C VAL A 140 -0.75 -18.66 0.59
N GLY A 141 -0.05 -19.11 1.65
CA GLY A 141 0.54 -20.44 1.72
C GLY A 141 1.72 -20.62 0.76
N SER A 142 2.33 -19.52 0.28
CA SER A 142 3.52 -19.62 -0.55
C SER A 142 4.71 -20.10 0.27
N LYS A 143 5.42 -21.07 -0.28
CA LYS A 143 6.72 -21.50 0.21
C LYS A 143 7.79 -20.89 -0.67
N PRO A 144 8.92 -20.43 -0.11
CA PRO A 144 10.06 -20.00 -0.92
C PRO A 144 10.43 -21.07 -1.93
N MET A 145 10.51 -20.70 -3.21
CA MET A 145 10.96 -21.62 -4.24
C MET A 145 12.50 -21.64 -4.30
N PRO A 146 13.10 -22.81 -4.57
CA PRO A 146 14.54 -22.86 -4.82
C PRO A 146 14.90 -21.92 -5.98
N GLY A 147 15.83 -20.98 -5.73
CA GLY A 147 16.26 -19.98 -6.71
C GLY A 147 15.54 -18.62 -6.65
N GLU A 148 14.54 -18.45 -5.76
CA GLU A 148 14.00 -17.12 -5.50
C GLU A 148 15.10 -16.18 -4.98
N PRO A 149 15.17 -14.94 -5.51
CA PRO A 149 16.11 -13.95 -5.01
C PRO A 149 15.87 -13.69 -3.53
N GLN A 150 16.86 -13.96 -2.70
CA GLN A 150 16.78 -13.56 -1.31
C GLN A 150 16.81 -12.02 -1.21
N LEU A 151 15.95 -11.48 -0.36
CA LEU A 151 15.92 -10.03 -0.10
C LEU A 151 17.24 -9.63 0.57
N LYS A 152 18.04 -8.86 -0.15
CA LYS A 152 19.27 -8.28 0.39
C LYS A 152 18.94 -6.97 1.12
N ILE A 153 18.51 -7.09 2.37
CA ILE A 153 18.04 -5.96 3.20
C ILE A 153 19.12 -4.88 3.31
N GLU A 154 20.38 -5.26 3.43
CA GLU A 154 21.52 -4.33 3.52
C GLU A 154 21.65 -3.50 2.25
N ASP A 155 21.57 -4.12 1.07
CA ASP A 155 21.65 -3.45 -0.22
C ASP A 155 20.44 -2.51 -0.44
N ILE A 156 19.24 -2.93 -0.03
CA ILE A 156 18.03 -2.09 -0.06
C ILE A 156 18.23 -0.85 0.81
N ASN A 157 18.68 -1.03 2.05
CA ASN A 157 18.92 0.08 2.97
C ASN A 157 20.04 1.00 2.47
N ALA A 158 21.10 0.45 1.88
CA ALA A 158 22.19 1.24 1.29
C ALA A 158 21.69 2.13 0.14
N PHE A 159 20.88 1.58 -0.78
CA PHE A 159 20.28 2.35 -1.87
C PHE A 159 19.37 3.46 -1.33
N LEU A 160 18.48 3.12 -0.40
CA LEU A 160 17.55 4.08 0.19
C LEU A 160 18.29 5.19 0.97
N ALA A 161 19.29 4.85 1.76
CA ALA A 161 20.10 5.81 2.52
C ALA A 161 20.85 6.80 1.60
N LYS A 162 21.40 6.30 0.48
CA LYS A 162 22.08 7.14 -0.51
C LYS A 162 21.19 8.25 -1.06
N HIS A 163 19.91 7.96 -1.24
CA HIS A 163 18.93 8.85 -1.89
C HIS A 163 17.91 9.45 -0.91
N ALA A 164 18.06 9.20 0.37
CA ALA A 164 17.15 9.66 1.41
C ALA A 164 17.02 11.19 1.50
N LYS A 165 15.98 11.64 2.16
CA LYS A 165 15.84 13.04 2.57
C LYS A 165 17.01 13.42 3.48
N LYS A 166 17.61 14.56 3.21
CA LYS A 166 18.62 15.20 4.09
C LYS A 166 17.96 15.72 5.36
#